data_e41003879ce26fa6d349b3ec44c5aedc
#
_entry.id   e41003879ce26fa6d349b3ec44c5aedc
#
_cell.length_a   1.000
_cell.length_b   1.000
_cell.length_c   1.000
_cell.angle_alpha   90.00
_cell.angle_beta   90.00
_cell.angle_gamma   90.00
#
_symmetry.space_group_name_H-M   'P 1'
#
loop_
_entity.id
_entity.type
_entity.pdbx_description
1 polymer ?
#
loop_
_entity_poly.entity_id
_entity_poly.type
_entity_poly.pdbx_seq_one_letter_code
_entity_poly.pdbx_strand_id
1 'polypeptide(L)'
;MILATCQKDPSRLSPYRDAGCTVLTIKEEQGHLSIPDLMEALGKQKIDSILLEGGGTLNWGMLKNHAVHRICTYIAPMLLGGNTGKTPVGGLGFEAPDQAVRLTSPKITPYGEDFLFESEVIYPCSQES
;
A
#
# COMPACT_ATOMS: atom_id res chain seq x y z
N MET A 1 -0.60 11.66 -15.62
CA MET A 1 0.10 10.79 -14.62
C MET A 1 0.47 11.62 -13.41
N ILE A 2 0.38 11.07 -12.19
CA ILE A 2 0.86 11.71 -10.96
C ILE A 2 2.15 11.01 -10.53
N LEU A 3 3.17 11.80 -10.20
CA LEU A 3 4.42 11.34 -9.59
C LEU A 3 4.49 11.89 -8.17
N ALA A 4 4.40 11.03 -7.16
CA ALA A 4 4.63 11.40 -5.77
C ALA A 4 6.09 11.08 -5.38
N THR A 5 6.78 12.04 -4.77
CA THR A 5 8.21 11.92 -4.47
C THR A 5 8.63 12.79 -3.30
N CYS A 6 9.69 12.39 -2.57
CA CYS A 6 10.37 13.23 -1.60
C CYS A 6 11.44 14.14 -2.25
N GLN A 7 11.75 13.93 -3.53
CA GLN A 7 12.74 14.71 -4.26
C GLN A 7 12.29 16.17 -4.39
N LYS A 8 13.20 17.11 -4.06
CA LYS A 8 12.94 18.55 -4.09
C LYS A 8 13.74 19.28 -5.17
N ASP A 9 14.77 18.62 -5.75
CA ASP A 9 15.62 19.23 -6.77
C ASP A 9 14.85 19.43 -8.07
N PRO A 10 14.63 20.69 -8.50
CA PRO A 10 13.89 20.99 -9.72
C PRO A 10 14.49 20.35 -10.97
N SER A 11 15.82 20.21 -11.05
CA SER A 11 16.51 19.64 -12.21
C SER A 11 16.17 18.17 -12.41
N ARG A 12 15.91 17.43 -11.33
CA ARG A 12 15.50 16.03 -11.35
C ARG A 12 14.02 15.85 -11.65
N LEU A 13 13.22 16.88 -11.40
CA LEU A 13 11.77 16.84 -11.55
C LEU A 13 11.28 17.43 -12.88
N SER A 14 12.11 18.28 -13.55
CA SER A 14 11.71 18.89 -14.81
C SER A 14 11.37 17.87 -15.90
N PRO A 15 12.09 16.77 -16.12
CA PRO A 15 11.74 15.82 -17.17
C PRO A 15 10.32 15.24 -17.02
N TYR A 16 9.89 15.03 -15.79
CA TYR A 16 8.52 14.52 -15.51
C TYR A 16 7.46 15.59 -15.75
N ARG A 17 7.73 16.85 -15.36
CA ARG A 17 6.82 17.97 -15.63
C ARG A 17 6.71 18.25 -17.13
N ASP A 18 7.82 18.23 -17.83
CA ASP A 18 7.88 18.44 -19.29
C ASP A 18 7.13 17.32 -20.04
N ALA A 19 7.12 16.10 -19.48
CA ALA A 19 6.33 14.98 -19.97
C ALA A 19 4.83 15.06 -19.55
N GLY A 20 4.39 16.15 -18.91
CA GLY A 20 2.99 16.36 -18.52
C GLY A 20 2.57 15.66 -17.23
N CYS A 21 3.51 15.22 -16.38
CA CYS A 21 3.19 14.65 -15.08
C CYS A 21 2.88 15.74 -14.05
N THR A 22 1.86 15.53 -13.24
CA THR A 22 1.65 16.28 -12.00
C THR A 22 2.62 15.75 -10.95
N VAL A 23 3.55 16.58 -10.48
CA VAL A 23 4.53 16.19 -9.46
C VAL A 23 4.05 16.65 -8.09
N LEU A 24 3.83 15.69 -7.18
CA LEU A 24 3.50 15.93 -5.78
C LEU A 24 4.75 15.72 -4.93
N THR A 25 5.23 16.78 -4.29
CA THR A 25 6.34 16.68 -3.33
C THR A 25 5.77 16.35 -1.97
N ILE A 26 6.05 15.15 -1.49
CA ILE A 26 5.57 14.60 -0.23
C ILE A 26 6.69 14.65 0.81
N LYS A 27 6.35 14.80 2.07
CA LYS A 27 7.31 14.74 3.17
C LYS A 27 7.97 13.35 3.23
N GLU A 28 9.25 13.35 3.53
CA GLU A 28 9.98 12.12 3.83
C GLU A 28 9.81 11.75 5.31
N GLU A 29 9.57 10.49 5.56
CA GLU A 29 9.46 9.91 6.88
C GLU A 29 10.18 8.55 6.90
N GLN A 30 11.22 8.42 7.72
CA GLN A 30 12.02 7.19 7.85
C GLN A 30 12.55 6.63 6.50
N GLY A 31 12.98 7.50 5.59
CA GLY A 31 13.50 7.12 4.27
C GLY A 31 12.42 6.78 3.22
N HIS A 32 11.15 6.98 3.54
CA HIS A 32 10.02 6.73 2.66
C HIS A 32 9.10 7.96 2.55
N LEU A 33 8.13 7.90 1.64
CA LEU A 33 7.05 8.89 1.59
C LEU A 33 6.17 8.77 2.84
N SER A 34 5.86 9.89 3.48
CA SER A 34 4.82 9.95 4.50
C SER A 34 3.47 9.56 3.89
N ILE A 35 2.90 8.45 4.32
CA ILE A 35 1.62 7.96 3.80
C ILE A 35 0.47 8.92 4.12
N PRO A 36 0.34 9.47 5.34
CA PRO A 36 -0.69 10.46 5.63
C PRO A 36 -0.63 11.67 4.71
N ASP A 37 0.56 12.24 4.50
CA ASP A 37 0.74 13.39 3.60
C ASP A 37 0.44 13.04 2.14
N LEU A 38 0.80 11.83 1.71
CA LEU A 38 0.46 11.32 0.38
C LEU A 38 -1.06 11.24 0.18
N MET A 39 -1.77 10.64 1.14
CA MET A 39 -3.23 10.49 1.05
C MET A 39 -3.93 11.84 1.04
N GLU A 40 -3.47 12.80 1.87
CA GLU A 40 -3.97 14.16 1.86
C GLU A 40 -3.73 14.86 0.51
N ALA A 41 -2.51 14.73 -0.04
CA ALA A 41 -2.17 15.32 -1.32
C ALA A 41 -3.00 14.75 -2.48
N LEU A 42 -3.27 13.44 -2.49
CA LEU A 42 -4.13 12.78 -3.47
C LEU A 42 -5.59 13.22 -3.33
N GLY A 43 -6.09 13.35 -2.11
CA GLY A 43 -7.44 13.89 -1.85
C GLY A 43 -7.61 15.32 -2.38
N LYS A 44 -6.59 16.19 -2.23
CA LYS A 44 -6.57 17.53 -2.84
C LYS A 44 -6.64 17.51 -4.37
N GLN A 45 -6.17 16.41 -5.00
CA GLN A 45 -6.32 16.15 -6.44
C GLN A 45 -7.68 15.54 -6.80
N LYS A 46 -8.62 15.43 -5.83
CA LYS A 46 -9.95 14.83 -6.01
C LYS A 46 -9.91 13.35 -6.39
N ILE A 47 -8.91 12.64 -5.88
CA ILE A 47 -8.80 11.17 -6.02
C ILE A 47 -9.51 10.56 -4.82
N ASP A 48 -10.63 9.88 -5.08
CA ASP A 48 -11.50 9.31 -4.04
C ASP A 48 -11.16 7.86 -3.71
N SER A 49 -10.48 7.15 -4.62
CA SER A 49 -10.10 5.76 -4.45
C SER A 49 -8.78 5.44 -5.12
N ILE A 50 -8.06 4.46 -4.59
CA ILE A 50 -6.77 4.01 -5.08
C ILE A 50 -6.78 2.49 -5.12
N LEU A 51 -6.38 1.92 -6.26
CA LEU A 51 -6.00 0.52 -6.34
C LEU A 51 -4.50 0.42 -6.02
N LEU A 52 -4.18 -0.23 -4.90
CA LEU A 52 -2.81 -0.43 -4.45
C LEU A 52 -2.29 -1.76 -5.02
N GLU A 53 -1.41 -1.69 -6.01
CA GLU A 53 -0.76 -2.87 -6.62
C GLU A 53 0.68 -3.09 -6.13
N GLY A 54 1.17 -2.22 -5.43
CA GLY A 54 2.33 -1.84 -4.78
C GLY A 54 3.58 -2.59 -4.67
N GLY A 55 4.33 -3.15 -4.24
CA GLY A 55 5.46 -3.81 -3.62
C GLY A 55 5.27 -3.93 -2.11
N GLY A 56 5.84 -4.98 -1.53
CA GLY A 56 5.60 -5.33 -0.13
C GLY A 56 5.85 -4.18 0.86
N THR A 57 6.86 -3.35 0.60
CA THR A 57 7.19 -2.20 1.45
C THR A 57 6.12 -1.11 1.40
N LEU A 58 5.58 -0.81 0.21
CA LEU A 58 4.49 0.15 0.08
C LEU A 58 3.21 -0.39 0.72
N ASN A 59 2.89 -1.66 0.48
CA ASN A 59 1.74 -2.31 1.10
C ASN A 59 1.82 -2.27 2.63
N TRP A 60 3.01 -2.53 3.20
CA TRP A 60 3.27 -2.37 4.63
C TRP A 60 3.02 -0.95 5.11
N GLY A 61 3.59 0.05 4.42
CA GLY A 61 3.39 1.46 4.76
C GLY A 61 1.91 1.86 4.78
N MET A 62 1.15 1.44 3.78
CA MET A 62 -0.29 1.70 3.70
C MET A 62 -1.08 1.01 4.81
N LEU A 63 -0.80 -0.26 5.11
CA LEU A 63 -1.43 -1.00 6.21
C LEU A 63 -1.10 -0.41 7.57
N LYS A 64 0.18 -0.11 7.83
CA LYS A 64 0.63 0.50 9.09
C LYS A 64 -0.05 1.85 9.37
N ASN A 65 -0.36 2.61 8.33
CA ASN A 65 -1.02 3.91 8.42
C ASN A 65 -2.55 3.84 8.25
N HIS A 66 -3.15 2.66 8.38
CA HIS A 66 -4.61 2.45 8.31
C HIS A 66 -5.24 2.97 7.00
N ALA A 67 -4.49 2.95 5.90
CA ALA A 67 -4.92 3.49 4.61
C ALA A 67 -5.48 2.42 3.65
N VAL A 68 -5.68 1.20 4.10
CA VAL A 68 -6.24 0.09 3.30
C VAL A 68 -7.59 -0.30 3.86
N HIS A 69 -8.62 -0.32 3.01
CA HIS A 69 -9.97 -0.72 3.41
C HIS A 69 -10.30 -2.16 3.03
N ARG A 70 -9.74 -2.63 1.91
CA ARG A 70 -10.07 -3.94 1.34
C ARG A 70 -8.82 -4.58 0.75
N ILE A 71 -8.75 -5.90 0.86
CA ILE A 71 -7.69 -6.72 0.27
C ILE A 71 -8.32 -7.68 -0.74
N CYS A 72 -7.68 -7.77 -1.91
CA CYS A 72 -7.98 -8.74 -2.94
C CYS A 72 -6.70 -9.54 -3.22
N THR A 73 -6.71 -10.84 -2.97
CA THR A 73 -5.54 -11.70 -3.15
C THR A 73 -5.91 -12.87 -4.05
N TYR A 74 -5.11 -13.06 -5.11
CA TYR A 74 -5.17 -14.27 -5.92
C TYR A 74 -4.24 -15.33 -5.34
N ILE A 75 -4.75 -16.52 -5.16
CA ILE A 75 -4.00 -17.67 -4.62
C ILE A 75 -3.98 -18.74 -5.70
N ALA A 76 -2.80 -18.96 -6.27
CA ALA A 76 -2.58 -20.03 -7.25
C ALA A 76 -2.29 -21.35 -6.52
N PRO A 77 -2.69 -22.52 -7.10
CA PRO A 77 -2.45 -23.84 -6.51
C PRO A 77 -1.00 -24.30 -6.75
N MET A 78 -0.02 -23.47 -6.32
CA MET A 78 1.40 -23.77 -6.47
C MET A 78 2.23 -23.31 -5.28
N LEU A 79 3.36 -23.97 -5.06
CA LEU A 79 4.34 -23.63 -4.03
C LEU A 79 5.69 -23.38 -4.72
N LEU A 80 6.20 -22.16 -4.60
CA LEU A 80 7.51 -21.79 -5.16
C LEU A 80 8.66 -22.04 -4.19
N GLY A 81 8.44 -21.78 -2.90
CA GLY A 81 9.48 -21.87 -1.88
C GLY A 81 10.58 -20.81 -2.03
N GLY A 82 11.66 -20.97 -1.27
CA GLY A 82 12.86 -20.13 -1.30
C GLY A 82 12.85 -18.99 -0.27
N ASN A 83 14.05 -18.63 0.20
CA ASN A 83 14.24 -17.60 1.24
C ASN A 83 14.13 -16.16 0.69
N THR A 84 14.20 -15.98 -0.63
CA THR A 84 14.13 -14.67 -1.30
C THR A 84 12.79 -14.41 -1.96
N GLY A 85 11.79 -15.26 -1.69
CA GLY A 85 10.43 -15.10 -2.20
C GLY A 85 9.85 -13.73 -1.84
N LYS A 86 9.22 -13.07 -2.82
CA LYS A 86 8.52 -11.82 -2.56
C LYS A 86 7.26 -12.11 -1.74
N THR A 87 7.08 -11.34 -0.66
CA THR A 87 5.86 -11.36 0.13
C THR A 87 4.93 -10.22 -0.26
N PRO A 88 3.62 -10.41 -0.25
CA PRO A 88 2.66 -9.34 -0.54
C PRO A 88 2.75 -8.17 0.45
N VAL A 89 3.15 -8.43 1.70
CA VAL A 89 3.38 -7.41 2.72
C VAL A 89 4.79 -7.59 3.29
N GLY A 90 5.66 -6.61 3.07
CA GLY A 90 7.03 -6.56 3.56
C GLY A 90 7.17 -5.66 4.78
N GLY A 91 8.31 -4.94 4.88
CA GLY A 91 8.59 -4.01 5.98
C GLY A 91 8.97 -4.72 7.27
N LEU A 92 8.83 -4.02 8.40
CA LEU A 92 9.19 -4.55 9.71
C LEU A 92 8.17 -5.56 10.26
N GLY A 93 6.92 -5.48 9.79
CA GLY A 93 5.82 -6.29 10.33
C GLY A 93 5.35 -5.79 11.71
N PHE A 94 4.41 -6.53 12.28
CA PHE A 94 3.98 -6.36 13.67
C PHE A 94 4.75 -7.33 14.56
N GLU A 95 5.09 -6.91 15.78
CA GLU A 95 5.87 -7.73 16.71
C GLU A 95 5.08 -8.91 17.28
N ALA A 96 3.76 -8.75 17.41
CA ALA A 96 2.89 -9.76 18.01
C ALA A 96 1.57 -9.91 17.23
N PRO A 97 0.95 -11.11 17.25
CA PRO A 97 -0.29 -11.38 16.52
C PRO A 97 -1.50 -10.55 16.95
N ASP A 98 -1.53 -10.05 18.17
CA ASP A 98 -2.59 -9.18 18.69
C ASP A 98 -2.52 -7.76 18.12
N GLN A 99 -1.35 -7.34 17.65
CA GLN A 99 -1.13 -6.08 16.95
C GLN A 99 -1.45 -6.16 15.45
N ALA A 100 -1.57 -7.39 14.93
CA ALA A 100 -1.77 -7.60 13.50
C ALA A 100 -3.12 -7.04 13.02
N VAL A 101 -3.11 -6.51 11.83
CA VAL A 101 -4.33 -6.14 11.11
C VAL A 101 -5.19 -7.40 10.91
N ARG A 102 -6.45 -7.32 11.28
CA ARG A 102 -7.44 -8.39 11.11
C ARG A 102 -8.20 -8.21 9.82
N LEU A 103 -8.77 -9.30 9.33
CA LEU A 103 -9.61 -9.31 8.14
C LEU A 103 -11.00 -9.85 8.52
N THR A 104 -12.03 -9.35 7.85
CA THR A 104 -13.38 -9.96 7.93
C THR A 104 -13.36 -11.37 7.36
N SER A 105 -14.42 -12.14 7.60
CA SER A 105 -14.61 -13.43 6.91
C SER A 105 -14.53 -13.23 5.41
N PRO A 106 -13.64 -13.97 4.71
CA PRO A 106 -13.39 -13.73 3.31
C PRO A 106 -14.53 -14.23 2.43
N LYS A 107 -14.75 -13.51 1.32
CA LYS A 107 -15.42 -14.08 0.16
C LYS A 107 -14.38 -14.77 -0.69
N ILE A 108 -14.54 -16.05 -0.95
CA ILE A 108 -13.65 -16.85 -1.80
C ILE A 108 -14.38 -17.19 -3.09
N THR A 109 -13.80 -16.79 -4.20
CA THR A 109 -14.38 -17.02 -5.54
C THR A 109 -13.37 -17.77 -6.40
N PRO A 110 -13.72 -18.93 -7.01
CA PRO A 110 -12.87 -19.57 -8.01
C PRO A 110 -12.69 -18.66 -9.23
N TYR A 111 -11.44 -18.59 -9.73
CA TYR A 111 -11.09 -17.80 -10.89
C TYR A 111 -10.12 -18.59 -11.79
N GLY A 112 -10.67 -19.36 -12.72
CA GLY A 112 -9.90 -20.34 -13.46
C GLY A 112 -9.39 -21.44 -12.55
N GLU A 113 -8.06 -21.64 -12.51
CA GLU A 113 -7.38 -22.55 -11.57
C GLU A 113 -7.05 -21.90 -10.21
N ASP A 114 -7.15 -20.56 -10.12
CA ASP A 114 -6.85 -19.78 -8.95
C ASP A 114 -8.10 -19.56 -8.07
N PHE A 115 -7.86 -19.00 -6.89
CA PHE A 115 -8.89 -18.49 -5.99
C PHE A 115 -8.69 -17.00 -5.73
N LEU A 116 -9.76 -16.23 -5.91
CA LEU A 116 -9.80 -14.83 -5.46
C LEU A 116 -10.31 -14.79 -4.02
N PHE A 117 -9.50 -14.24 -3.14
CA PHE A 117 -9.81 -13.99 -1.73
C PHE A 117 -10.06 -12.49 -1.55
N GLU A 118 -11.28 -12.11 -1.13
CA GLU A 118 -11.66 -10.72 -0.89
C GLU A 118 -12.07 -10.55 0.58
N SER A 119 -11.53 -9.52 1.24
CA SER A 119 -11.81 -9.25 2.65
C SER A 119 -11.68 -7.77 2.96
N GLU A 120 -12.47 -7.28 3.90
CA GLU A 120 -12.28 -5.94 4.46
C GLU A 120 -11.25 -5.97 5.58
N VAL A 121 -10.55 -4.86 5.73
CA VAL A 121 -9.51 -4.69 6.74
C VAL A 121 -10.10 -4.17 8.03
N ILE A 122 -9.78 -4.82 9.15
CA ILE A 122 -10.17 -4.41 10.50
C ILE A 122 -8.89 -4.01 11.23
N TYR A 123 -8.76 -2.73 11.51
CA TYR A 123 -7.67 -2.24 12.34
C TYR A 123 -7.99 -2.42 13.83
N PRO A 124 -6.99 -2.78 14.65
CA PRO A 124 -7.20 -2.76 16.11
C PRO A 124 -7.60 -1.35 16.52
N CYS A 125 -8.62 -1.24 17.37
CA CYS A 125 -8.99 0.05 17.95
C CYS A 125 -7.77 0.60 18.68
N SER A 126 -7.36 1.82 18.34
CA SER A 126 -6.42 2.57 19.14
C SER A 126 -7.06 2.70 20.52
N GLN A 127 -6.55 1.98 21.52
CA GLN A 127 -6.88 2.29 22.89
C GLN A 127 -6.28 3.68 23.14
N GLU A 128 -7.12 4.70 23.15
CA GLU A 128 -6.76 6.00 23.66
C GLU A 128 -6.36 5.79 25.13
N SER A 129 -5.07 6.00 25.37
CA SER A 129 -4.47 5.99 26.72
C SER A 129 -4.62 7.37 27.33
#